data_0d8fffadb9e306fdb28ad2d692e23353
#
_entry.id   0d8fffadb9e306fdb28ad2d692e23353
#
_cell.length_a   1.000
_cell.length_b   1.000
_cell.length_c   1.000
_cell.angle_alpha   90.00
_cell.angle_beta   90.00
_cell.angle_gamma   90.00
#
_symmetry.space_group_name_H-M   'P 1'
#
loop_
_entity.id
_entity.type
_entity.pdbx_description
1 polymer ?
#
loop_
_entity_poly.entity_id
_entity_poly.type
_entity_poly.pdbx_seq_one_letter_code
_entity_poly.pdbx_strand_id
1 'polypeptide(L)'
;RDLSSDLLEWYDVHARPMPWRTPPTEKKAGVRPDPYRIWLSEVMLQQTTVAAVKDYFNRFTARWPTVADLAAAADGDVMGEWAGLGYYARARNLLKCARTITNEHGGVFPDDHATLLSLPGIGPYTAAAISSIAYDLRLFWTGTSNA
;
A
#
# COMPACT_ATOMS: atom_id res chain seq x y z
N ARG A 1 0.03 23.27 1.11
CA ARG A 1 -0.89 22.18 0.95
C ARG A 1 -0.81 21.25 2.14
N ASP A 2 -1.90 20.99 2.78
CA ASP A 2 -1.90 20.21 4.00
C ASP A 2 -2.17 18.72 3.74
N LEU A 3 -1.98 17.90 4.77
CA LEU A 3 -2.15 16.48 4.68
C LEU A 3 -3.59 16.07 4.36
N SER A 4 -4.57 16.82 4.86
CA SER A 4 -5.98 16.54 4.59
C SER A 4 -6.31 16.67 3.11
N SER A 5 -5.79 17.72 2.47
CA SER A 5 -5.98 17.91 1.02
C SER A 5 -5.33 16.78 0.24
N ASP A 6 -4.14 16.35 0.65
CA ASP A 6 -3.44 15.25 -0.01
C ASP A 6 -4.21 13.94 0.12
N LEU A 7 -4.78 13.67 1.28
CA LEU A 7 -5.60 12.48 1.50
C LEU A 7 -6.89 12.51 0.68
N LEU A 8 -7.51 13.67 0.56
CA LEU A 8 -8.71 13.82 -0.24
C LEU A 8 -8.41 13.57 -1.72
N GLU A 9 -7.29 14.09 -2.22
CA GLU A 9 -6.87 13.83 -3.58
C GLU A 9 -6.59 12.36 -3.80
N TRP A 10 -5.87 11.73 -2.87
CA TRP A 10 -5.59 10.32 -2.93
C TRP A 10 -6.90 9.53 -3.00
N TYR A 11 -7.84 9.87 -2.13
CA TYR A 11 -9.12 9.20 -2.06
C TYR A 11 -9.91 9.36 -3.36
N ASP A 12 -9.89 10.55 -3.94
CA ASP A 12 -10.57 10.84 -5.19
C ASP A 12 -10.01 9.98 -6.32
N VAL A 13 -8.70 9.91 -6.43
CA VAL A 13 -8.03 9.07 -7.43
C VAL A 13 -8.36 7.60 -7.22
N HIS A 14 -8.38 7.15 -5.98
CA HIS A 14 -8.58 5.75 -5.62
C HIS A 14 -10.05 5.37 -5.39
N ALA A 15 -10.97 6.32 -5.55
CA ALA A 15 -12.41 6.05 -5.42
C ALA A 15 -12.96 5.17 -6.54
N ARG A 16 -12.25 5.09 -7.66
CA ARG A 16 -12.64 4.25 -8.78
C ARG A 16 -12.34 2.78 -8.46
N PRO A 17 -13.03 1.85 -9.15
CA PRO A 17 -12.73 0.42 -8.95
C PRO A 17 -11.33 0.09 -9.43
N MET A 18 -10.40 0.05 -8.51
CA MET A 18 -8.99 -0.28 -8.75
C MET A 18 -8.68 -1.63 -8.11
N PRO A 19 -7.71 -2.39 -8.64
CA PRO A 19 -7.43 -3.73 -8.10
C PRO A 19 -6.93 -3.72 -6.65
N TRP A 20 -6.39 -2.61 -6.19
CA TRP A 20 -5.88 -2.51 -4.82
C TRP A 20 -6.93 -2.01 -3.82
N ARG A 21 -8.15 -1.72 -4.26
CA ARG A 21 -9.20 -1.21 -3.38
C ARG A 21 -10.11 -2.32 -2.88
N THR A 22 -10.61 -2.12 -1.67
CA THR A 22 -11.72 -2.91 -1.17
C THR A 22 -13.00 -2.42 -1.86
N PRO A 23 -13.76 -3.30 -2.51
CA PRO A 23 -15.01 -2.89 -3.13
C PRO A 23 -15.98 -2.30 -2.12
N PRO A 24 -16.86 -1.37 -2.53
CA PRO A 24 -17.83 -0.76 -1.62
C PRO A 24 -18.69 -1.76 -0.85
N THR A 25 -19.03 -2.87 -1.46
CA THR A 25 -19.80 -3.92 -0.81
C THR A 25 -19.03 -4.54 0.35
N GLU A 26 -17.74 -4.77 0.18
CA GLU A 26 -16.90 -5.31 1.23
C GLU A 26 -16.66 -4.28 2.35
N LYS A 27 -16.54 -3.00 2.00
CA LYS A 27 -16.43 -1.95 3.00
C LYS A 27 -17.68 -1.91 3.89
N LYS A 28 -18.84 -2.03 3.29
CA LYS A 28 -20.09 -2.06 4.06
C LYS A 28 -20.18 -3.25 4.99
N ALA A 29 -19.54 -4.35 4.61
CA ALA A 29 -19.47 -5.55 5.44
C ALA A 29 -18.39 -5.46 6.53
N GLY A 30 -17.67 -4.34 6.61
CA GLY A 30 -16.63 -4.13 7.62
C GLY A 30 -15.25 -4.64 7.22
N VAL A 31 -15.07 -5.03 5.99
CA VAL A 31 -13.76 -5.49 5.48
C VAL A 31 -12.88 -4.27 5.27
N ARG A 32 -11.71 -4.25 5.90
CA ARG A 32 -10.74 -3.17 5.75
C ARG A 32 -9.86 -3.39 4.54
N PRO A 33 -9.40 -2.31 3.89
CA PRO A 33 -8.37 -2.43 2.87
C PRO A 33 -7.11 -3.08 3.44
N ASP A 34 -6.48 -3.90 2.63
CA ASP A 34 -5.25 -4.57 3.02
C ASP A 34 -4.09 -3.57 2.98
N PRO A 35 -3.38 -3.33 4.10
CA PRO A 35 -2.25 -2.40 4.12
C PRO A 35 -1.16 -2.76 3.11
N TYR A 36 -0.91 -4.03 2.87
CA TYR A 36 0.06 -4.48 1.87
C TYR A 36 -0.32 -3.97 0.48
N ARG A 37 -1.59 -4.09 0.12
CA ARG A 37 -2.06 -3.64 -1.20
C ARG A 37 -2.00 -2.12 -1.34
N ILE A 38 -2.33 -1.39 -0.27
CA ILE A 38 -2.24 0.07 -0.26
C ILE A 38 -0.78 0.51 -0.44
N TRP A 39 0.11 -0.05 0.37
CA TRP A 39 1.53 0.26 0.31
C TRP A 39 2.13 -0.02 -1.08
N LEU A 40 1.86 -1.21 -1.60
CA LEU A 40 2.37 -1.62 -2.92
C LEU A 40 1.87 -0.68 -4.01
N SER A 41 0.59 -0.36 -4.01
CA SER A 41 0.02 0.55 -5.00
C SER A 41 0.65 1.95 -4.90
N GLU A 42 0.89 2.45 -3.69
CA GLU A 42 1.50 3.76 -3.50
C GLU A 42 2.92 3.80 -4.03
N VAL A 43 3.69 2.76 -3.78
CA VAL A 43 5.05 2.67 -4.31
C VAL A 43 5.05 2.62 -5.84
N MET A 44 4.17 1.83 -6.41
CA MET A 44 4.08 1.69 -7.87
C MET A 44 3.57 2.97 -8.56
N LEU A 45 2.67 3.70 -7.89
CA LEU A 45 2.10 4.92 -8.45
C LEU A 45 3.04 6.12 -8.41
N GLN A 46 4.14 6.03 -7.68
CA GLN A 46 5.15 7.09 -7.69
C GLN A 46 5.72 7.23 -9.09
N GLN A 47 5.50 8.38 -9.72
CA GLN A 47 6.02 8.71 -11.05
C GLN A 47 5.51 7.78 -12.17
N THR A 48 4.36 7.13 -11.95
CA THR A 48 3.79 6.18 -12.91
C THR A 48 2.27 6.35 -12.92
N THR A 49 1.64 6.16 -14.09
CA THR A 49 0.20 6.33 -14.23
C THR A 49 -0.57 5.14 -13.68
N VAL A 50 -1.83 5.38 -13.30
CA VAL A 50 -2.73 4.32 -12.83
C VAL A 50 -2.87 3.24 -13.91
N ALA A 51 -3.03 3.62 -15.16
CA ALA A 51 -3.21 2.66 -16.25
C ALA A 51 -2.03 1.70 -16.37
N ALA A 52 -0.80 2.24 -16.26
CA ALA A 52 0.39 1.41 -16.34
C ALA A 52 0.56 0.50 -15.12
N VAL A 53 0.16 0.99 -13.94
CA VAL A 53 0.35 0.24 -12.70
C VAL A 53 -0.59 -0.95 -12.57
N LYS A 54 -1.80 -0.87 -13.12
CA LYS A 54 -2.80 -1.93 -12.94
C LYS A 54 -2.28 -3.32 -13.26
N ASP A 55 -1.65 -3.49 -14.41
CA ASP A 55 -1.15 -4.80 -14.82
C ASP A 55 -0.01 -5.28 -13.93
N TYR A 56 0.91 -4.38 -13.60
CA TYR A 56 2.02 -4.69 -12.70
C TYR A 56 1.54 -5.08 -11.31
N PHE A 57 0.59 -4.32 -10.79
CA PHE A 57 0.01 -4.60 -9.48
C PHE A 57 -0.67 -5.98 -9.45
N ASN A 58 -1.44 -6.30 -10.46
CA ASN A 58 -2.13 -7.58 -10.55
C ASN A 58 -1.13 -8.75 -10.61
N ARG A 59 -0.07 -8.62 -11.40
CA ARG A 59 0.97 -9.66 -11.48
C ARG A 59 1.72 -9.81 -10.16
N PHE A 60 2.06 -8.69 -9.52
CA PHE A 60 2.76 -8.72 -8.24
C PHE A 60 1.93 -9.40 -7.15
N THR A 61 0.66 -9.04 -7.02
CA THR A 61 -0.19 -9.60 -5.98
C THR A 61 -0.59 -11.04 -6.26
N ALA A 62 -0.63 -11.43 -7.53
CA ALA A 62 -0.85 -12.84 -7.87
C ALA A 62 0.37 -13.70 -7.50
N ARG A 63 1.57 -13.18 -7.70
CA ARG A 63 2.80 -13.90 -7.41
C ARG A 63 3.19 -13.84 -5.95
N TRP A 64 2.99 -12.70 -5.32
CA TRP A 64 3.31 -12.46 -3.90
C TRP A 64 2.10 -11.83 -3.21
N PRO A 65 1.15 -12.66 -2.75
CA PRO A 65 -0.11 -12.15 -2.18
C PRO A 65 0.03 -11.43 -0.85
N THR A 66 1.11 -11.69 -0.11
CA THR A 66 1.34 -11.08 1.19
C THR A 66 2.73 -10.44 1.25
N VAL A 67 2.94 -9.57 2.22
CA VAL A 67 4.25 -8.96 2.42
C VAL A 67 5.31 -10.01 2.77
N ALA A 68 4.92 -11.05 3.48
CA ALA A 68 5.84 -12.15 3.82
C ALA A 68 6.27 -12.92 2.56
N ASP A 69 5.35 -13.14 1.64
CA ASP A 69 5.67 -13.78 0.36
C ASP A 69 6.67 -12.94 -0.42
N LEU A 70 6.44 -11.64 -0.47
CA LEU A 70 7.36 -10.71 -1.17
C LEU A 70 8.72 -10.68 -0.49
N ALA A 71 8.76 -10.68 0.83
CA ALA A 71 10.01 -10.66 1.59
C ALA A 71 10.85 -11.91 1.29
N ALA A 72 10.21 -13.04 1.05
CA ALA A 72 10.88 -14.31 0.74
C ALA A 72 11.30 -14.44 -0.72
N ALA A 73 10.87 -13.51 -1.57
CA ALA A 73 11.18 -13.58 -3.00
C ALA A 73 12.64 -13.31 -3.27
N ALA A 74 13.17 -13.93 -4.33
CA ALA A 74 14.53 -13.63 -4.81
C ALA A 74 14.56 -12.24 -5.42
N ASP A 75 15.65 -11.51 -5.18
CA ASP A 75 15.81 -10.15 -5.70
C ASP A 75 15.61 -10.11 -7.22
N GLY A 76 16.21 -11.06 -7.94
CA GLY A 76 16.11 -11.11 -9.39
C GLY A 76 14.68 -11.28 -9.89
N ASP A 77 13.87 -12.05 -9.18
CA ASP A 77 12.47 -12.26 -9.54
C ASP A 77 11.67 -10.97 -9.39
N VAL A 78 11.91 -10.25 -8.31
CA VAL A 78 11.20 -8.96 -8.07
C VAL A 78 11.64 -7.92 -9.09
N MET A 79 12.94 -7.85 -9.38
CA MET A 79 13.46 -6.92 -10.40
C MET A 79 12.89 -7.25 -11.77
N GLY A 80 12.74 -8.52 -12.10
CA GLY A 80 12.14 -8.96 -13.36
C GLY A 80 10.69 -8.53 -13.48
N GLU A 81 9.89 -8.72 -12.44
CA GLU A 81 8.49 -8.27 -12.44
C GLU A 81 8.38 -6.75 -12.44
N TRP A 82 9.34 -6.04 -11.88
CA TRP A 82 9.36 -4.59 -11.85
C TRP A 82 9.81 -3.99 -13.18
N ALA A 83 10.42 -4.77 -14.06
CA ALA A 83 10.95 -4.27 -15.33
C ALA A 83 9.87 -3.55 -16.13
N GLY A 84 10.21 -2.40 -16.66
CA GLY A 84 9.27 -1.55 -17.39
C GLY A 84 8.66 -0.43 -16.53
N LEU A 85 8.62 -0.57 -15.22
CA LEU A 85 8.20 0.53 -14.35
C LEU A 85 9.30 1.55 -14.16
N GLY A 86 10.56 1.12 -14.27
CA GLY A 86 11.71 2.00 -14.09
C GLY A 86 11.98 2.33 -12.62
N TYR A 87 12.99 3.16 -12.39
CA TYR A 87 13.34 3.61 -11.05
C TYR A 87 13.57 2.44 -10.09
N TYR A 88 14.56 1.60 -10.41
CA TYR A 88 14.81 0.35 -9.67
C TYR A 88 15.14 0.55 -8.19
N ALA A 89 15.53 1.77 -7.80
CA ALA A 89 15.71 2.08 -6.39
C ALA A 89 14.41 1.88 -5.60
N ARG A 90 13.26 2.12 -6.22
CA ARG A 90 11.96 1.86 -5.60
C ARG A 90 11.77 0.37 -5.33
N ALA A 91 12.14 -0.48 -6.29
CA ALA A 91 12.04 -1.92 -6.12
C ALA A 91 12.97 -2.44 -5.02
N ARG A 92 14.18 -1.88 -4.94
CA ARG A 92 15.12 -2.24 -3.88
C ARG A 92 14.59 -1.85 -2.49
N ASN A 93 14.06 -0.65 -2.38
CA ASN A 93 13.46 -0.18 -1.13
C ASN A 93 12.20 -0.97 -0.77
N LEU A 94 11.42 -1.34 -1.77
CA LEU A 94 10.25 -2.20 -1.59
C LEU A 94 10.65 -3.52 -0.92
N LEU A 95 11.68 -4.18 -1.41
CA LEU A 95 12.17 -5.41 -0.83
C LEU A 95 12.71 -5.22 0.58
N LYS A 96 13.49 -4.17 0.80
CA LYS A 96 13.99 -3.86 2.15
C LYS A 96 12.84 -3.64 3.11
N CYS A 97 11.83 -2.89 2.71
CA CYS A 97 10.65 -2.63 3.52
C CYS A 97 9.90 -3.91 3.83
N ALA A 98 9.65 -4.74 2.81
CA ALA A 98 8.95 -6.01 3.00
C ALA A 98 9.68 -6.91 3.99
N ARG A 99 11.00 -6.99 3.88
CA ARG A 99 11.82 -7.80 4.78
C ARG A 99 11.84 -7.25 6.20
N THR A 100 11.88 -5.93 6.34
CA THR A 100 11.82 -5.29 7.66
C THR A 100 10.48 -5.57 8.33
N ILE A 101 9.37 -5.40 7.61
CA ILE A 101 8.04 -5.67 8.15
C ILE A 101 7.91 -7.13 8.57
N THR A 102 8.39 -8.04 7.73
CA THR A 102 8.31 -9.47 8.03
C THR A 102 9.17 -9.86 9.20
N ASN A 103 10.41 -9.36 9.27
CA ASN A 103 11.37 -9.79 10.29
C ASN A 103 11.21 -9.06 11.61
N GLU A 104 10.80 -7.79 11.59
CA GLU A 104 10.74 -6.97 12.80
C GLU A 104 9.32 -6.70 13.27
N HIS A 105 8.33 -6.88 12.42
CA HIS A 105 6.93 -6.60 12.74
C HIS A 105 6.01 -7.80 12.52
N GLY A 106 6.59 -8.98 12.37
CA GLY A 106 5.81 -10.22 12.23
C GLY A 106 4.93 -10.30 10.99
N GLY A 107 5.27 -9.57 9.95
CA GLY A 107 4.48 -9.54 8.71
C GLY A 107 3.24 -8.66 8.78
N VAL A 108 3.13 -7.85 9.82
CA VAL A 108 1.99 -6.94 10.01
C VAL A 108 2.48 -5.50 9.86
N PHE A 109 1.83 -4.74 9.00
CA PHE A 109 2.17 -3.33 8.83
C PHE A 109 1.86 -2.57 10.11
N PRO A 110 2.80 -1.72 10.59
CA PRO A 110 2.53 -0.85 11.73
C PRO A 110 1.34 0.06 11.44
N ASP A 111 0.60 0.42 12.48
CA ASP A 111 -0.57 1.29 12.33
C ASP A 111 -0.29 2.75 12.70
N ASP A 112 0.85 3.05 13.28
CA ASP A 112 1.20 4.40 13.66
C ASP A 112 2.12 5.06 12.64
N HIS A 113 1.88 6.35 12.45
CA HIS A 113 2.58 7.15 11.42
C HIS A 113 4.09 7.17 11.64
N ALA A 114 4.53 7.34 12.90
CA ALA A 114 5.95 7.44 13.21
C ALA A 114 6.72 6.17 12.86
N THR A 115 6.16 5.01 13.19
CA THR A 115 6.80 3.74 12.86
C THR A 115 6.81 3.50 11.36
N LEU A 116 5.71 3.83 10.67
CA LEU A 116 5.65 3.71 9.22
C LEU A 116 6.72 4.56 8.55
N LEU A 117 6.94 5.79 9.04
CA LEU A 117 7.99 6.67 8.50
C LEU A 117 9.39 6.12 8.68
N SER A 118 9.61 5.26 9.66
CA SER A 118 10.91 4.66 9.90
C SER A 118 11.27 3.56 8.91
N LEU A 119 10.29 3.09 8.14
CA LEU A 119 10.49 1.98 7.22
C LEU A 119 11.16 2.46 5.92
N PRO A 120 11.98 1.60 5.28
CA PRO A 120 12.67 1.97 4.05
C PRO A 120 11.69 2.38 2.94
N GLY A 121 11.92 3.54 2.36
CA GLY A 121 11.15 4.02 1.22
C GLY A 121 9.74 4.52 1.52
N ILE A 122 9.33 4.55 2.78
CA ILE A 122 8.03 5.10 3.15
C ILE A 122 8.19 6.56 3.55
N GLY A 123 7.61 7.44 2.73
CA GLY A 123 7.54 8.87 3.02
C GLY A 123 6.27 9.25 3.77
N PRO A 124 6.14 10.56 4.11
CA PRO A 124 4.98 11.03 4.89
C PRO A 124 3.63 10.74 4.22
N TYR A 125 3.58 10.88 2.91
CA TYR A 125 2.33 10.65 2.16
C TYR A 125 1.90 9.18 2.24
N THR A 126 2.82 8.26 1.98
CA THR A 126 2.52 6.83 2.02
C THR A 126 2.19 6.38 3.45
N ALA A 127 2.93 6.88 4.44
CA ALA A 127 2.65 6.59 5.83
C ALA A 127 1.24 7.04 6.23
N ALA A 128 0.85 8.25 5.80
CA ALA A 128 -0.48 8.76 6.06
C ALA A 128 -1.56 7.93 5.35
N ALA A 129 -1.30 7.54 4.11
CA ALA A 129 -2.24 6.71 3.37
C ALA A 129 -2.48 5.38 4.07
N ILE A 130 -1.42 4.71 4.49
CA ILE A 130 -1.55 3.43 5.18
C ILE A 130 -2.31 3.58 6.50
N SER A 131 -1.89 4.53 7.33
CA SER A 131 -2.50 4.68 8.65
C SER A 131 -3.96 5.15 8.56
N SER A 132 -4.26 6.04 7.61
CA SER A 132 -5.61 6.59 7.48
C SER A 132 -6.56 5.66 6.73
N ILE A 133 -6.09 5.02 5.68
CA ILE A 133 -6.95 4.21 4.83
C ILE A 133 -7.13 2.80 5.38
N ALA A 134 -6.04 2.17 5.82
CA ALA A 134 -6.10 0.79 6.31
C ALA A 134 -6.55 0.70 7.75
N TYR A 135 -6.17 1.67 8.59
CA TYR A 135 -6.32 1.56 10.03
C TYR A 135 -7.25 2.60 10.67
N ASP A 136 -7.67 3.63 9.94
CA ASP A 136 -8.56 4.63 10.52
C ASP A 136 -9.96 4.06 10.63
N LEU A 137 -10.38 3.78 11.84
CA LEU A 137 -11.71 3.22 12.13
C LEU A 137 -12.85 4.10 11.66
N ARG A 138 -12.63 5.42 11.59
CA ARG A 138 -13.67 6.36 11.17
C ARG A 138 -14.08 6.15 9.72
N LEU A 139 -13.18 5.62 8.89
CA LEU A 139 -13.46 5.39 7.47
C LEU A 139 -14.41 4.21 7.26
N PHE A 140 -14.53 3.33 8.24
CA PHE A 140 -15.32 2.11 8.13
C PHE A 140 -16.46 2.05 9.12
N TRP A 141 -16.58 3.06 9.96
CA TRP A 141 -17.57 3.10 11.00
C TRP A 141 -18.87 3.63 10.42
N THR A 142 -19.92 2.87 10.51
CA THR A 142 -21.20 3.26 9.92
C THR A 142 -22.12 3.81 10.98
N GLY A 143 -22.23 5.09 11.01
CA GLY A 143 -23.32 5.73 11.69
C GLY A 143 -23.22 5.90 13.17
N THR A 144 -22.37 5.24 13.86
CA THR A 144 -22.18 5.55 15.25
C THR A 144 -20.92 6.35 15.42
N SER A 145 -21.00 7.31 16.26
CA SER A 145 -19.79 7.97 16.68
C SER A 145 -18.93 6.94 17.37
N ASN A 146 -17.79 6.77 16.87
CA ASN A 146 -16.83 5.96 17.57
C ASN A 146 -16.15 6.76 18.63
N ALA A 147 -16.79 7.79 18.87
CA ALA A 147 -16.24 8.69 19.86
C ALA A 147 -15.01 8.16 20.41
#